data_9a8a196c7e4958df336c864c73ba2162
#
_entry.id   9a8a196c7e4958df336c864c73ba2162
#
_cell.length_a   1.000
_cell.length_b   1.000
_cell.length_c   1.000
_cell.angle_alpha   90.00
_cell.angle_beta   90.00
_cell.angle_gamma   90.00
#
_symmetry.space_group_name_H-M   'P 1'
#
loop_
_entity.id
_entity.type
_entity.pdbx_description
1 polymer ?
#
loop_
_entity_poly.entity_id
_entity_poly.type
_entity_poly.pdbx_seq_one_letter_code
_entity_poly.pdbx_strand_id
1 'polypeptide(L)'
;EKKQKGFNCMKKKLLLLFLSTALAATTLAGCGNSTEEAAAPAVTDVSEAEEEVEAEEPEEEEPAVEEETREGMYRSEMTNEWIDDSLQSQRPVAIMVDNEKTALLHYGLTQADIIYEIQNSTMNGGVTRFMCIVKDWDSITQFGSIRSVRPTNFMIAPEYDAVVIHDGGPYYIDAFLKNPWVKHLSGGFKRINNGKPREFTEYVTTGEVASRLKAANISES
;
A
#
# COMPACT_ATOMS: atom_id res chain seq x y z
N GLU A 1 17.08 -30.00 -48.57
CA GLU A 1 16.82 -31.09 -47.60
C GLU A 1 16.65 -30.61 -46.14
N LYS A 2 15.97 -29.46 -45.95
CA LYS A 2 15.70 -28.86 -44.62
C LYS A 2 14.29 -28.27 -44.44
N LYS A 3 13.27 -28.80 -45.16
CA LYS A 3 11.89 -28.26 -45.10
C LYS A 3 10.78 -29.24 -44.68
N GLN A 4 11.10 -30.38 -44.10
CA GLN A 4 10.09 -31.42 -43.86
C GLN A 4 9.97 -31.95 -42.41
N LYS A 5 10.54 -31.28 -41.43
CA LYS A 5 10.44 -31.67 -40.00
C LYS A 5 9.50 -30.81 -39.11
N GLY A 6 8.83 -29.77 -39.66
CA GLY A 6 7.99 -28.88 -38.89
C GLY A 6 6.50 -29.24 -38.82
N PHE A 7 6.03 -30.23 -39.58
CA PHE A 7 4.58 -30.44 -39.75
C PHE A 7 3.94 -31.58 -38.93
N ASN A 8 4.73 -32.37 -38.23
CA ASN A 8 4.25 -33.55 -37.51
C ASN A 8 4.04 -33.37 -35.99
N CYS A 9 4.31 -32.19 -35.42
CA CYS A 9 4.13 -31.97 -33.99
C CYS A 9 2.76 -31.40 -33.62
N MET A 10 1.95 -30.93 -34.57
CA MET A 10 0.66 -30.32 -34.31
C MET A 10 -0.58 -31.22 -34.38
N LYS A 11 -0.42 -32.50 -34.74
CA LYS A 11 -1.56 -33.44 -34.89
C LYS A 11 -1.79 -34.40 -33.73
N LYS A 12 -1.04 -34.30 -32.63
CA LYS A 12 -1.20 -35.19 -31.45
C LYS A 12 -1.87 -34.55 -30.23
N LYS A 13 -2.35 -33.31 -30.28
CA LYS A 13 -3.00 -32.64 -29.15
C LYS A 13 -4.51 -32.39 -29.31
N LEU A 14 -5.16 -32.98 -30.30
CA LEU A 14 -6.59 -32.76 -30.56
C LEU A 14 -7.44 -34.03 -30.44
N LEU A 15 -7.09 -34.97 -29.56
CA LEU A 15 -7.88 -36.21 -29.43
C LEU A 15 -8.04 -36.65 -27.94
N LEU A 16 -8.30 -35.75 -27.03
CA LEU A 16 -8.63 -36.09 -25.62
C LEU A 16 -9.55 -35.06 -25.01
N LEU A 17 -10.70 -34.80 -25.64
CA LEU A 17 -11.74 -34.00 -25.06
C LEU A 17 -13.12 -34.44 -25.54
N PHE A 18 -13.54 -35.63 -25.18
CA PHE A 18 -14.94 -36.08 -25.19
C PHE A 18 -15.02 -37.42 -24.44
N LEU A 19 -15.22 -37.37 -23.13
CA LEU A 19 -15.94 -38.42 -22.39
C LEU A 19 -16.03 -38.06 -20.92
N SER A 20 -17.11 -37.46 -20.48
CA SER A 20 -17.75 -37.72 -19.18
C SER A 20 -18.85 -36.68 -18.90
N THR A 21 -19.98 -36.88 -19.56
CA THR A 21 -21.28 -36.44 -19.06
C THR A 21 -22.10 -37.69 -18.81
N ALA A 22 -22.37 -38.00 -17.56
CA ALA A 22 -23.63 -38.63 -17.14
C ALA A 22 -23.57 -39.05 -15.66
N LEU A 23 -24.72 -38.83 -15.00
CA LEU A 23 -25.21 -39.49 -13.76
C LEU A 23 -24.72 -38.84 -12.46
N ALA A 24 -25.56 -38.25 -11.62
CA ALA A 24 -26.84 -38.78 -11.14
C ALA A 24 -27.69 -37.69 -10.49
N ALA A 25 -28.95 -37.67 -10.83
CA ALA A 25 -30.03 -37.09 -10.03
C ALA A 25 -30.55 -38.20 -9.10
N THR A 26 -30.96 -37.85 -7.89
CA THR A 26 -31.86 -38.44 -6.89
C THR A 26 -31.32 -38.03 -5.52
N THR A 27 -32.08 -37.54 -4.58
CA THR A 27 -33.44 -37.79 -4.12
C THR A 27 -33.92 -36.63 -3.23
N LEU A 28 -35.15 -36.21 -3.48
CA LEU A 28 -36.00 -35.48 -2.52
C LEU A 28 -36.47 -36.46 -1.45
N ALA A 29 -36.51 -36.06 -0.19
CA ALA A 29 -37.68 -36.15 0.67
C ALA A 29 -37.29 -35.91 2.13
N GLY A 30 -38.06 -35.10 2.84
CA GLY A 30 -37.96 -34.94 4.32
C GLY A 30 -38.69 -33.69 4.77
N CYS A 31 -40.05 -33.74 4.74
CA CYS A 31 -40.92 -32.86 5.47
C CYS A 31 -40.66 -32.85 6.97
N GLY A 32 -40.74 -31.68 7.60
CA GLY A 32 -40.82 -31.55 9.04
C GLY A 32 -41.30 -30.14 9.40
N ASN A 33 -42.62 -29.98 9.41
CA ASN A 33 -43.32 -28.79 9.85
C ASN A 33 -43.40 -28.80 11.39
N SER A 34 -43.01 -27.72 12.05
CA SER A 34 -43.52 -27.37 13.36
C SER A 34 -43.41 -25.87 13.57
N THR A 35 -44.54 -25.23 13.40
CA THR A 35 -44.92 -23.95 13.94
C THR A 35 -44.89 -23.99 15.45
N GLU A 36 -44.15 -23.10 16.07
CA GLU A 36 -44.32 -22.73 17.46
C GLU A 36 -44.35 -21.22 17.60
N GLU A 37 -45.54 -20.75 17.81
CA GLU A 37 -45.97 -19.40 18.10
C GLU A 37 -45.55 -19.10 19.54
N ALA A 38 -44.66 -18.14 19.76
CA ALA A 38 -44.34 -17.70 21.13
C ALA A 38 -44.76 -16.22 21.27
N ALA A 39 -45.75 -16.06 22.14
CA ALA A 39 -46.38 -14.83 22.54
C ALA A 39 -45.45 -13.79 23.11
N ALA A 40 -45.74 -12.54 22.82
CA ALA A 40 -45.21 -11.35 23.46
C ALA A 40 -45.65 -11.28 24.93
N PRO A 41 -44.77 -10.91 25.87
CA PRO A 41 -45.22 -10.56 27.22
C PRO A 41 -45.60 -9.08 27.30
N ALA A 42 -46.67 -8.88 28.03
CA ALA A 42 -47.34 -7.63 28.32
C ALA A 42 -46.45 -6.61 29.02
N VAL A 43 -46.67 -5.36 28.67
CA VAL A 43 -46.21 -4.17 29.36
C VAL A 43 -46.85 -4.12 30.74
N THR A 44 -46.10 -4.19 31.82
CA THR A 44 -46.52 -3.81 33.15
C THR A 44 -45.90 -2.45 33.49
N ASP A 45 -46.79 -1.54 33.69
CA ASP A 45 -46.62 -0.22 34.27
C ASP A 45 -46.09 -0.35 35.69
N VAL A 46 -44.93 0.28 35.99
CA VAL A 46 -44.46 0.48 37.36
C VAL A 46 -43.91 1.90 37.48
N SER A 47 -44.72 2.65 38.17
CA SER A 47 -44.51 3.87 38.93
C SER A 47 -43.09 4.35 39.22
N GLU A 48 -42.97 5.67 39.12
CA GLU A 48 -42.15 6.63 39.86
C GLU A 48 -41.12 6.03 40.82
N ALA A 49 -39.84 6.28 40.56
CA ALA A 49 -38.75 6.28 41.52
C ALA A 49 -37.84 7.48 41.23
N GLU A 50 -37.83 8.34 42.18
CA GLU A 50 -36.88 9.35 42.67
C GLU A 50 -35.65 9.62 41.80
N GLU A 51 -35.57 10.91 41.37
CA GLU A 51 -34.38 11.58 40.84
C GLU A 51 -33.29 11.55 41.94
N GLU A 52 -32.33 10.64 41.80
CA GLU A 52 -31.04 10.76 42.48
C GLU A 52 -30.23 11.78 41.65
N VAL A 53 -30.03 12.96 42.21
CA VAL A 53 -29.09 13.97 41.71
C VAL A 53 -27.69 13.40 41.92
N GLU A 54 -27.11 12.82 40.86
CA GLU A 54 -25.71 12.44 40.81
C GLU A 54 -24.89 13.73 40.86
N ALA A 55 -24.17 13.93 41.96
CA ALA A 55 -23.26 15.07 42.13
C ALA A 55 -22.12 14.90 41.09
N GLU A 56 -22.05 15.84 40.14
CA GLU A 56 -20.90 15.98 39.27
C GLU A 56 -19.65 16.17 40.15
N GLU A 57 -18.76 15.17 40.16
CA GLU A 57 -17.40 15.34 40.65
C GLU A 57 -16.73 16.41 39.75
N PRO A 58 -16.02 17.39 40.36
CA PRO A 58 -15.30 18.37 39.57
C PRO A 58 -14.26 17.68 38.72
N GLU A 59 -14.37 17.78 37.37
CA GLU A 59 -13.31 17.40 36.45
C GLU A 59 -12.03 18.11 36.92
N GLU A 60 -11.06 17.32 37.40
CA GLU A 60 -9.69 17.80 37.62
C GLU A 60 -9.17 18.23 36.22
N GLU A 61 -9.06 19.54 36.02
CA GLU A 61 -8.37 20.09 34.84
C GLU A 61 -6.93 19.55 34.87
N GLU A 62 -6.63 18.61 33.97
CA GLU A 62 -5.26 18.17 33.74
C GLU A 62 -4.40 19.42 33.44
N PRO A 63 -3.24 19.58 34.09
CA PRO A 63 -2.39 20.74 33.86
C PRO A 63 -2.04 20.81 32.38
N ALA A 64 -2.32 21.94 31.73
CA ALA A 64 -1.97 22.20 30.36
C ALA A 64 -0.47 21.93 30.19
N VAL A 65 -0.14 20.90 29.47
CA VAL A 65 1.25 20.58 29.10
C VAL A 65 1.72 21.72 28.20
N GLU A 66 2.66 22.53 28.69
CA GLU A 66 3.31 23.53 27.85
C GLU A 66 3.95 22.82 26.67
N GLU A 67 3.42 23.03 25.47
CA GLU A 67 4.03 22.46 24.26
C GLU A 67 5.43 23.04 24.09
N GLU A 68 6.44 22.20 24.17
CA GLU A 68 7.83 22.57 23.89
C GLU A 68 7.89 23.15 22.47
N THR A 69 8.42 24.35 22.31
CA THR A 69 8.65 24.98 21.01
C THR A 69 10.15 25.09 20.75
N ARG A 70 10.58 24.90 19.51
CA ARG A 70 11.96 25.07 19.06
C ARG A 70 12.00 26.01 17.87
N GLU A 71 12.81 27.07 17.96
CA GLU A 71 12.95 28.06 16.90
C GLU A 71 13.44 27.41 15.60
N GLY A 72 12.74 27.67 14.47
CA GLY A 72 13.07 27.12 13.15
C GLY A 72 12.73 25.63 12.97
N MET A 73 11.97 25.06 13.91
CA MET A 73 11.60 23.64 13.87
C MET A 73 10.12 23.44 14.19
N TYR A 74 9.54 22.36 13.63
CA TYR A 74 8.19 21.93 13.98
C TYR A 74 8.16 20.42 14.28
N ARG A 75 7.11 19.92 14.91
CA ARG A 75 6.89 18.51 15.14
C ARG A 75 6.41 17.85 13.85
N SER A 76 7.17 16.88 13.34
CA SER A 76 6.79 16.10 12.17
C SER A 76 5.44 15.42 12.39
N GLU A 77 4.55 15.57 11.45
CA GLU A 77 3.24 14.91 11.43
C GLU A 77 3.35 13.38 11.29
N MET A 78 4.51 12.86 10.88
CA MET A 78 4.74 11.44 10.66
C MET A 78 5.47 10.75 11.81
N THR A 79 6.46 11.42 12.41
CA THR A 79 7.34 10.81 13.43
C THR A 79 7.24 11.46 14.78
N ASN A 80 6.60 12.63 14.86
CA ASN A 80 6.59 13.52 16.02
C ASN A 80 8.01 13.97 16.45
N GLU A 81 8.99 13.86 15.61
CA GLU A 81 10.32 14.40 15.81
C GLU A 81 10.38 15.88 15.44
N TRP A 82 11.35 16.60 16.00
CA TRP A 82 11.63 17.99 15.61
C TRP A 82 12.39 17.98 14.28
N ILE A 83 11.78 18.59 13.26
CA ILE A 83 12.39 18.76 11.94
C ILE A 83 12.32 20.21 11.50
N ASP A 84 13.08 20.59 10.48
CA ASP A 84 13.18 21.95 9.97
C ASP A 84 11.84 22.49 9.45
N ASP A 85 11.48 23.74 9.81
CA ASP A 85 10.24 24.41 9.41
C ASP A 85 10.05 24.47 7.88
N SER A 86 11.13 24.51 7.10
CA SER A 86 11.06 24.55 5.65
C SER A 86 10.42 23.30 5.06
N LEU A 87 10.41 22.18 5.79
CA LEU A 87 9.79 20.93 5.39
C LEU A 87 8.28 20.88 5.65
N GLN A 88 7.72 21.84 6.41
CA GLN A 88 6.31 21.76 6.85
C GLN A 88 5.33 21.64 5.68
N SER A 89 5.54 22.41 4.61
CA SER A 89 4.70 22.34 3.41
C SER A 89 5.16 21.32 2.35
N GLN A 90 6.33 20.69 2.55
CA GLN A 90 6.86 19.75 1.57
C GLN A 90 6.02 18.49 1.48
N ARG A 91 5.56 18.16 0.28
CA ARG A 91 4.82 16.91 0.02
C ARG A 91 5.76 15.72 0.11
N PRO A 92 5.44 14.68 0.89
CA PRO A 92 6.26 13.47 0.96
C PRO A 92 6.30 12.69 -0.36
N VAL A 93 7.32 11.87 -0.51
CA VAL A 93 7.36 10.82 -1.56
C VAL A 93 7.26 9.44 -0.91
N ALA A 94 6.64 8.49 -1.63
CA ALA A 94 6.53 7.09 -1.24
C ALA A 94 7.37 6.24 -2.21
N ILE A 95 8.59 5.87 -1.82
CA ILE A 95 9.54 5.18 -2.68
C ILE A 95 9.37 3.67 -2.52
N MET A 96 9.11 2.98 -3.64
CA MET A 96 9.01 1.52 -3.68
C MET A 96 10.39 0.90 -3.77
N VAL A 97 10.80 0.16 -2.73
CA VAL A 97 12.13 -0.48 -2.63
C VAL A 97 12.02 -1.99 -2.61
N ASP A 98 12.89 -2.65 -3.37
CA ASP A 98 12.95 -4.10 -3.41
C ASP A 98 13.51 -4.67 -2.09
N ASN A 99 12.90 -5.76 -1.60
CA ASN A 99 13.36 -6.45 -0.40
C ASN A 99 13.80 -7.90 -0.70
N GLU A 100 14.12 -8.20 -1.96
CA GLU A 100 14.72 -9.48 -2.30
C GLU A 100 16.19 -9.53 -1.88
N LYS A 101 16.69 -10.74 -1.58
CA LYS A 101 18.09 -10.95 -1.20
C LYS A 101 19.08 -10.35 -2.20
N THR A 102 18.74 -10.36 -3.50
CA THR A 102 19.57 -9.77 -4.56
C THR A 102 19.63 -8.25 -4.48
N ALA A 103 18.60 -7.59 -3.92
CA ALA A 103 18.57 -6.13 -3.75
C ALA A 103 19.58 -5.63 -2.70
N LEU A 104 19.95 -6.46 -1.75
CA LEU A 104 20.84 -6.09 -0.66
C LEU A 104 22.26 -5.69 -1.18
N LEU A 105 22.91 -4.62 -0.68
CA LEU A 105 22.48 -3.77 0.42
C LEU A 105 21.48 -2.72 -0.07
N HIS A 106 20.55 -2.31 0.81
CA HIS A 106 19.68 -1.19 0.54
C HIS A 106 20.42 0.14 0.74
N TYR A 107 19.95 1.18 0.03
CA TYR A 107 20.44 2.54 0.18
C TYR A 107 19.30 3.45 0.60
N GLY A 108 19.56 4.36 1.53
CA GLY A 108 18.65 5.43 1.92
C GLY A 108 17.54 5.04 2.92
N LEU A 109 17.37 3.77 3.31
CA LEU A 109 16.26 3.37 4.20
C LEU A 109 16.24 4.11 5.53
N THR A 110 17.39 4.53 6.04
CA THR A 110 17.51 5.32 7.30
C THR A 110 17.05 6.76 7.15
N GLN A 111 16.74 7.22 5.94
CA GLN A 111 16.18 8.54 5.65
C GLN A 111 14.65 8.50 5.53
N ALA A 112 14.05 7.31 5.63
CA ALA A 112 12.61 7.17 5.59
C ALA A 112 12.00 7.49 6.96
N ASP A 113 10.94 8.29 6.97
CA ASP A 113 10.14 8.59 8.15
C ASP A 113 9.30 7.39 8.57
N ILE A 114 8.71 6.69 7.56
CA ILE A 114 7.89 5.50 7.77
C ILE A 114 8.26 4.46 6.72
N ILE A 115 8.35 3.20 7.14
CA ILE A 115 8.57 2.07 6.24
C ILE A 115 7.44 1.05 6.40
N TYR A 116 6.71 0.83 5.33
CA TYR A 116 5.75 -0.26 5.23
C TYR A 116 6.42 -1.46 4.55
N GLU A 117 6.48 -2.59 5.23
CA GLU A 117 6.82 -3.86 4.60
C GLU A 117 5.55 -4.55 4.13
N ILE A 118 5.38 -4.68 2.82
CA ILE A 118 4.15 -5.19 2.21
C ILE A 118 4.45 -6.40 1.35
N GLN A 119 3.64 -7.45 1.50
CA GLN A 119 3.76 -8.63 0.64
C GLN A 119 3.53 -8.25 -0.82
N ASN A 120 4.54 -8.48 -1.64
CA ASN A 120 4.49 -8.19 -3.07
C ASN A 120 3.86 -9.32 -3.88
N SER A 121 4.07 -10.56 -3.46
CA SER A 121 3.59 -11.77 -4.14
C SER A 121 3.57 -12.94 -3.18
N THR A 122 2.59 -13.81 -3.31
CA THR A 122 2.56 -15.13 -2.64
C THR A 122 3.47 -16.14 -3.33
N MET A 123 3.90 -15.84 -4.56
CA MET A 123 4.89 -16.64 -5.31
C MET A 123 6.31 -16.30 -4.82
N ASN A 124 7.29 -17.10 -5.24
CA ASN A 124 8.71 -16.89 -4.93
C ASN A 124 9.01 -16.80 -3.41
N GLY A 125 8.31 -17.61 -2.62
CA GLY A 125 8.53 -17.66 -1.18
C GLY A 125 7.94 -16.48 -0.38
N GLY A 126 6.98 -15.74 -0.94
CA GLY A 126 6.32 -14.66 -0.22
C GLY A 126 7.14 -13.36 -0.17
N VAL A 127 7.81 -13.02 -1.27
CA VAL A 127 8.63 -11.80 -1.37
C VAL A 127 7.85 -10.56 -0.94
N THR A 128 8.46 -9.74 -0.09
CA THR A 128 7.97 -8.42 0.34
C THR A 128 8.64 -7.29 -0.43
N ARG A 129 8.09 -6.09 -0.29
CA ARG A 129 8.68 -4.83 -0.71
C ARG A 129 8.47 -3.78 0.36
N PHE A 130 9.38 -2.84 0.42
CA PHE A 130 9.20 -1.66 1.24
C PHE A 130 8.51 -0.55 0.43
N MET A 131 7.57 0.13 1.06
CA MET A 131 7.12 1.45 0.69
C MET A 131 7.64 2.42 1.74
N CYS A 132 8.57 3.26 1.34
CA CYS A 132 9.27 4.18 2.23
C CYS A 132 8.71 5.58 2.04
N ILE A 133 8.06 6.12 3.07
CA ILE A 133 7.60 7.52 3.08
C ILE A 133 8.78 8.39 3.50
N VAL A 134 9.09 9.40 2.71
CA VAL A 134 10.22 10.32 2.94
C VAL A 134 9.75 11.75 2.80
N LYS A 135 9.84 12.53 3.86
CA LYS A 135 9.51 13.96 3.88
C LYS A 135 10.68 14.78 3.32
N ASP A 136 11.86 14.60 3.89
CA ASP A 136 13.09 15.29 3.46
C ASP A 136 13.76 14.58 2.28
N TRP A 137 13.06 14.56 1.13
CA TRP A 137 13.58 13.90 -0.06
C TRP A 137 14.67 14.73 -0.79
N ASP A 138 14.83 16.02 -0.48
CA ASP A 138 15.92 16.84 -1.03
C ASP A 138 17.30 16.44 -0.49
N SER A 139 17.35 15.89 0.72
CA SER A 139 18.58 15.37 1.32
C SER A 139 19.02 14.02 0.74
N ILE A 140 18.19 13.37 -0.08
CA ILE A 140 18.52 12.07 -0.68
C ILE A 140 19.74 12.18 -1.59
N THR A 141 20.76 11.36 -1.31
CA THR A 141 21.89 11.16 -2.19
C THR A 141 21.76 9.91 -3.05
N GLN A 142 21.24 8.82 -2.48
CA GLN A 142 20.89 7.58 -3.16
C GLN A 142 19.85 6.82 -2.35
N PHE A 143 18.73 6.42 -3.00
CA PHE A 143 17.66 5.66 -2.35
C PHE A 143 17.15 4.53 -3.27
N GLY A 144 17.01 3.32 -2.74
CA GLY A 144 16.49 2.18 -3.50
C GLY A 144 17.27 0.88 -3.27
N SER A 145 17.18 -0.07 -4.21
CA SER A 145 16.74 0.00 -5.63
C SER A 145 15.22 0.14 -5.77
N ILE A 146 14.80 0.98 -6.72
CA ILE A 146 13.38 1.22 -7.00
C ILE A 146 12.77 0.01 -7.69
N ARG A 147 11.53 -0.34 -7.32
CA ARG A 147 10.79 -1.47 -7.90
C ARG A 147 9.33 -1.16 -8.16
N SER A 148 8.67 -2.17 -8.71
CA SER A 148 7.26 -2.08 -9.13
C SER A 148 6.31 -1.90 -7.95
N VAL A 149 5.29 -1.08 -8.17
CA VAL A 149 4.18 -0.81 -7.26
C VAL A 149 3.11 -1.91 -7.30
N ARG A 150 2.25 -1.93 -6.28
CA ARG A 150 1.04 -2.74 -6.19
C ARG A 150 -0.17 -1.85 -5.83
N PRO A 151 -1.41 -2.29 -6.05
CA PRO A 151 -2.61 -1.52 -5.71
C PRO A 151 -2.62 -0.99 -4.28
N THR A 152 -2.20 -1.82 -3.31
CA THR A 152 -2.14 -1.44 -1.88
C THR A 152 -1.32 -0.18 -1.64
N ASN A 153 -0.22 0.02 -2.39
CA ASN A 153 0.62 1.21 -2.24
C ASN A 153 -0.12 2.48 -2.65
N PHE A 154 -0.93 2.43 -3.72
CA PHE A 154 -1.78 3.54 -4.13
C PHE A 154 -2.95 3.82 -3.18
N MET A 155 -3.30 2.87 -2.32
CA MET A 155 -4.31 3.08 -1.28
C MET A 155 -3.72 3.73 -0.02
N ILE A 156 -2.46 3.43 0.31
CA ILE A 156 -1.79 3.96 1.49
C ILE A 156 -1.18 5.35 1.22
N ALA A 157 -0.54 5.55 0.07
CA ALA A 157 0.18 6.79 -0.22
C ALA A 157 -0.68 8.08 -0.10
N PRO A 158 -1.98 8.10 -0.45
CA PRO A 158 -2.83 9.28 -0.29
C PRO A 158 -3.07 9.71 1.16
N GLU A 159 -2.90 8.82 2.14
CA GLU A 159 -3.00 9.17 3.57
C GLU A 159 -1.94 10.20 3.97
N TYR A 160 -0.84 10.24 3.22
CA TYR A 160 0.28 11.16 3.38
C TYR A 160 0.32 12.26 2.29
N ASP A 161 -0.65 12.30 1.38
CA ASP A 161 -0.58 13.05 0.12
C ASP A 161 0.73 12.79 -0.67
N ALA A 162 1.32 11.62 -0.50
CA ALA A 162 2.62 11.27 -1.03
C ALA A 162 2.59 10.96 -2.54
N VAL A 163 3.66 11.34 -3.24
CA VAL A 163 3.90 10.95 -4.64
C VAL A 163 4.59 9.60 -4.69
N VAL A 164 3.96 8.60 -5.32
CA VAL A 164 4.52 7.25 -5.39
C VAL A 164 5.63 7.17 -6.42
N ILE A 165 6.84 6.81 -6.01
CA ILE A 165 8.00 6.57 -6.88
C ILE A 165 8.19 5.07 -7.07
N HIS A 166 8.09 4.59 -8.33
CA HIS A 166 8.15 3.17 -8.65
C HIS A 166 8.73 2.90 -10.04
N ASP A 167 9.15 1.68 -10.32
CA ASP A 167 9.50 1.24 -11.68
C ASP A 167 8.54 0.10 -12.11
N GLY A 168 7.53 0.48 -12.91
CA GLY A 168 6.50 -0.43 -13.41
C GLY A 168 5.52 -0.95 -12.37
N GLY A 169 4.79 -1.98 -12.77
CA GLY A 169 3.79 -2.67 -11.98
C GLY A 169 3.04 -3.70 -12.83
N PRO A 170 2.17 -4.53 -12.23
CA PRO A 170 1.33 -5.45 -12.98
C PRO A 170 0.23 -4.70 -13.73
N TYR A 171 -0.29 -5.28 -14.82
CA TYR A 171 -1.31 -4.63 -15.67
C TYR A 171 -2.55 -4.12 -14.92
N TYR A 172 -2.91 -4.73 -13.81
CA TYR A 172 -4.07 -4.34 -13.03
C TYR A 172 -3.91 -3.05 -12.22
N ILE A 173 -2.69 -2.46 -12.15
CA ILE A 173 -2.52 -1.12 -11.58
C ILE A 173 -3.05 -0.01 -12.50
N ASP A 174 -3.23 -0.29 -13.80
CA ASP A 174 -3.67 0.71 -14.78
C ASP A 174 -5.01 1.37 -14.41
N ALA A 175 -5.87 0.65 -13.69
CA ALA A 175 -7.11 1.18 -13.16
C ALA A 175 -6.87 2.25 -12.08
N PHE A 176 -5.85 2.08 -11.24
CA PHE A 176 -5.46 3.04 -10.20
C PHE A 176 -4.82 4.28 -10.81
N LEU A 177 -3.93 4.11 -11.79
CA LEU A 177 -3.22 5.21 -12.45
C LEU A 177 -4.14 6.23 -13.14
N LYS A 178 -5.39 5.84 -13.42
CA LYS A 178 -6.41 6.73 -14.02
C LYS A 178 -7.11 7.62 -12.99
N ASN A 179 -6.95 7.35 -11.70
CA ASN A 179 -7.60 8.14 -10.67
C ASN A 179 -6.86 9.48 -10.47
N PRO A 180 -7.59 10.61 -10.38
CA PRO A 180 -6.98 11.93 -10.25
C PRO A 180 -6.24 12.16 -8.94
N TRP A 181 -6.54 11.35 -7.91
CA TRP A 181 -5.87 11.39 -6.61
C TRP A 181 -4.56 10.60 -6.60
N VAL A 182 -4.27 9.79 -7.61
CA VAL A 182 -3.00 9.05 -7.71
C VAL A 182 -1.94 9.96 -8.31
N LYS A 183 -0.96 10.33 -7.49
CA LYS A 183 0.24 11.03 -7.95
C LYS A 183 1.40 10.04 -7.96
N HIS A 184 2.07 9.93 -9.11
CA HIS A 184 3.17 8.96 -9.21
C HIS A 184 4.22 9.37 -10.25
N LEU A 185 5.44 8.85 -10.05
CA LEU A 185 6.56 8.92 -10.98
C LEU A 185 7.01 7.49 -11.27
N SER A 186 6.92 7.05 -12.53
CA SER A 186 7.25 5.68 -12.91
C SER A 186 8.50 5.61 -13.77
N GLY A 187 9.48 4.82 -13.32
CA GLY A 187 10.70 4.50 -14.03
C GLY A 187 11.54 5.69 -14.52
N GLY A 188 12.63 5.42 -15.22
CA GLY A 188 13.50 6.43 -15.80
C GLY A 188 14.37 7.17 -14.78
N PHE A 189 14.45 6.71 -13.55
CA PHE A 189 15.41 7.17 -12.55
C PHE A 189 16.82 6.68 -12.88
N LYS A 190 17.82 7.27 -12.22
CA LYS A 190 19.21 6.97 -12.51
C LYS A 190 19.54 5.49 -12.26
N ARG A 191 20.20 4.88 -13.25
CA ARG A 191 20.70 3.52 -13.09
C ARG A 191 22.18 3.53 -12.73
N ILE A 192 22.51 2.88 -11.63
CA ILE A 192 23.87 2.76 -11.11
C ILE A 192 24.34 1.33 -11.34
N ASN A 193 25.45 1.18 -12.05
CA ASN A 193 26.05 -0.15 -12.23
C ASN A 193 26.63 -0.64 -10.90
N ASN A 194 26.01 -1.64 -10.33
CA ASN A 194 26.36 -2.24 -9.04
C ASN A 194 26.67 -3.75 -9.15
N GLY A 195 26.87 -4.25 -10.38
CA GLY A 195 27.15 -5.67 -10.65
C GLY A 195 25.93 -6.59 -10.54
N LYS A 196 24.72 -6.04 -10.32
CA LYS A 196 23.47 -6.79 -10.23
C LYS A 196 22.68 -6.76 -11.54
N PRO A 197 21.68 -7.64 -11.72
CA PRO A 197 20.73 -7.54 -12.82
C PRO A 197 20.10 -6.15 -12.92
N ARG A 198 19.78 -5.72 -14.16
CA ARG A 198 19.28 -4.38 -14.49
C ARG A 198 18.13 -3.90 -13.60
N GLU A 199 17.28 -4.79 -13.18
CA GLU A 199 16.12 -4.51 -12.33
C GLU A 199 16.46 -4.04 -10.91
N PHE A 200 17.71 -4.25 -10.45
CA PHE A 200 18.21 -3.82 -9.14
C PHE A 200 19.19 -2.63 -9.23
N THR A 201 19.16 -1.90 -10.32
CA THR A 201 20.15 -0.82 -10.58
C THR A 201 19.55 0.58 -10.59
N GLU A 202 18.24 0.74 -10.41
CA GLU A 202 17.55 2.02 -10.46
C GLU A 202 17.40 2.62 -9.06
N TYR A 203 17.77 3.89 -8.92
CA TYR A 203 17.78 4.61 -7.64
C TYR A 203 17.29 6.03 -7.82
N VAL A 204 16.64 6.58 -6.77
CA VAL A 204 16.51 8.03 -6.63
C VAL A 204 17.88 8.58 -6.25
N THR A 205 18.30 9.65 -6.92
CA THR A 205 19.58 10.33 -6.65
C THR A 205 19.36 11.82 -6.40
N THR A 206 20.41 12.52 -5.93
CA THR A 206 20.36 13.93 -5.54
C THR A 206 19.66 14.81 -6.58
N GLY A 207 18.67 15.60 -6.13
CA GLY A 207 17.91 16.57 -6.95
C GLY A 207 16.98 15.95 -8.00
N GLU A 208 16.89 14.62 -8.06
CA GLU A 208 16.11 13.94 -9.09
C GLU A 208 14.60 14.02 -8.79
N VAL A 209 14.20 14.01 -7.52
CA VAL A 209 12.78 14.13 -7.13
C VAL A 209 12.21 15.47 -7.59
N ALA A 210 12.79 16.59 -7.16
CA ALA A 210 12.35 17.94 -7.57
C ALA A 210 12.26 18.11 -9.10
N SER A 211 13.32 17.67 -9.79
CA SER A 211 13.37 17.73 -11.25
C SER A 211 12.21 16.97 -11.91
N ARG A 212 11.86 15.79 -11.39
CA ARG A 212 10.83 14.94 -11.95
C ARG A 212 9.41 15.39 -11.56
N LEU A 213 9.19 15.88 -10.34
CA LEU A 213 7.94 16.51 -9.95
C LEU A 213 7.60 17.68 -10.86
N LYS A 214 8.58 18.55 -11.09
CA LYS A 214 8.45 19.68 -12.02
C LYS A 214 8.12 19.22 -13.45
N ALA A 215 8.82 18.21 -13.95
CA ALA A 215 8.58 17.67 -15.31
C ALA A 215 7.19 17.02 -15.44
N ALA A 216 6.65 16.44 -14.37
CA ALA A 216 5.33 15.84 -14.32
C ALA A 216 4.21 16.85 -13.98
N ASN A 217 4.54 18.13 -13.73
CA ASN A 217 3.62 19.15 -13.26
C ASN A 217 2.89 18.74 -11.96
N ILE A 218 3.61 18.09 -11.06
CA ILE A 218 3.15 17.73 -9.72
C ILE A 218 3.73 18.75 -8.74
N SER A 219 2.88 19.32 -7.87
CA SER A 219 3.31 20.26 -6.83
C SER A 219 4.20 19.58 -5.80
N GLU A 220 5.21 20.27 -5.32
CA GLU A 220 6.08 19.86 -4.21
C GLU A 220 5.42 20.07 -2.84
N SER A 221 4.26 20.72 -2.83
CA SER A 221 3.45 21.03 -1.65
C SER A 221 1.99 20.71 -1.87
#